data_313dcdcc1ebb3c92dfe25ace5abc673f
#
_entry.id   313dcdcc1ebb3c92dfe25ace5abc673f
#
_cell.length_a   1.000
_cell.length_b   1.000
_cell.length_c   1.000
_cell.angle_alpha   90.00
_cell.angle_beta   90.00
_cell.angle_gamma   90.00
#
_symmetry.space_group_name_H-M   'P 1'
#
loop_
_entity.id
_entity.type
_entity.pdbx_description
1 polymer ?
#
loop_
_entity_poly.entity_id
_entity_poly.type
_entity_poly.pdbx_seq_one_letter_code
_entity_poly.pdbx_strand_id
1 'polypeptide(L)'
;MTEGCGLTISLFMVTIVLSIPLGLIFTFLYTGKNRVINKIVGFYILVMRGTPLLLQIFFVYFGLPFIPVVGKYLVITDRFTAGAIAFVLNYAAYFAEIFRGGILSVDKGQYEAAKVLGISEMQTKFKIVMPQMFRISLPSVANETVILLKDTALITTIGLSDLLKVTTNIVNRTTNVSA
;
A
#
# COMPACT_ATOMS: atom_id res chain seq x y z
N MET A 1 -23.42 -13.75 0.78
CA MET A 1 -22.43 -13.33 1.81
C MET A 1 -21.03 -13.90 1.56
N THR A 2 -20.90 -15.15 1.20
CA THR A 2 -19.59 -15.81 0.94
C THR A 2 -18.77 -15.13 -0.17
N GLU A 3 -19.40 -14.75 -1.28
CA GLU A 3 -18.69 -14.09 -2.40
C GLU A 3 -18.14 -12.71 -2.04
N GLY A 4 -18.91 -11.87 -1.35
CA GLY A 4 -18.45 -10.55 -0.91
C GLY A 4 -17.31 -10.64 0.13
N CYS A 5 -17.42 -11.60 1.06
CA CYS A 5 -16.35 -11.88 2.02
C CYS A 5 -15.07 -12.37 1.34
N GLY A 6 -15.21 -13.28 0.36
CA GLY A 6 -14.08 -13.80 -0.42
C GLY A 6 -13.35 -12.69 -1.18
N LEU A 7 -14.08 -11.76 -1.81
CA LEU A 7 -13.50 -10.64 -2.53
C LEU A 7 -12.73 -9.68 -1.59
N THR A 8 -13.34 -9.30 -0.46
CA THR A 8 -12.71 -8.47 0.56
C THR A 8 -11.40 -9.07 1.05
N ILE A 9 -11.44 -10.36 1.45
CA ILE A 9 -10.24 -11.07 1.95
C ILE A 9 -9.18 -11.19 0.85
N SER A 10 -9.56 -11.52 -0.38
CA SER A 10 -8.62 -11.66 -1.49
C SER A 10 -7.93 -10.34 -1.80
N LEU A 11 -8.68 -9.23 -1.88
CA LEU A 11 -8.10 -7.90 -2.11
C LEU A 11 -7.16 -7.50 -0.98
N PHE A 12 -7.59 -7.70 0.27
CA PHE A 12 -6.78 -7.43 1.46
C PHE A 12 -5.46 -8.22 1.42
N MET A 13 -5.53 -9.54 1.19
CA MET A 13 -4.34 -10.40 1.16
C MET A 13 -3.39 -10.04 0.02
N VAL A 14 -3.90 -9.85 -1.19
CA VAL A 14 -3.09 -9.42 -2.35
C VAL A 14 -2.41 -8.10 -2.05
N THR A 15 -3.13 -7.14 -1.48
CA THR A 15 -2.58 -5.83 -1.16
C THR A 15 -1.46 -5.96 -0.12
N ILE A 16 -1.67 -6.62 1.00
CA ILE A 16 -0.66 -6.79 2.07
C ILE A 16 0.60 -7.50 1.53
N VAL A 17 0.40 -8.64 0.85
CA VAL A 17 1.51 -9.48 0.37
C VAL A 17 2.39 -8.74 -0.63
N LEU A 18 1.81 -7.90 -1.48
CA LEU A 18 2.56 -7.18 -2.51
C LEU A 18 3.03 -5.80 -2.05
N SER A 19 2.24 -5.06 -1.26
CA SER A 19 2.59 -3.69 -0.86
C SER A 19 3.69 -3.62 0.19
N ILE A 20 3.79 -4.59 1.12
CA ILE A 20 4.86 -4.61 2.12
C ILE A 20 6.25 -4.77 1.47
N PRO A 21 6.51 -5.77 0.60
CA PRO A 21 7.79 -5.87 -0.10
C PRO A 21 8.09 -4.66 -0.99
N LEU A 22 7.10 -4.16 -1.74
CA LEU A 22 7.26 -2.97 -2.56
C LEU A 22 7.58 -1.73 -1.71
N GLY A 23 6.91 -1.56 -0.58
CA GLY A 23 7.19 -0.50 0.38
C GLY A 23 8.62 -0.56 0.91
N LEU A 24 9.13 -1.75 1.22
CA LEU A 24 10.54 -1.93 1.61
C LEU A 24 11.49 -1.55 0.48
N ILE A 25 11.22 -1.97 -0.76
CA ILE A 25 12.02 -1.59 -1.93
C ILE A 25 12.03 -0.07 -2.09
N PHE A 26 10.87 0.58 -2.04
CA PHE A 26 10.78 2.04 -2.13
C PHE A 26 11.50 2.74 -0.98
N THR A 27 11.46 2.21 0.24
CA THR A 27 12.23 2.73 1.37
C THR A 27 13.72 2.71 1.07
N PHE A 28 14.26 1.60 0.56
CA PHE A 28 15.68 1.50 0.23
C PHE A 28 16.09 2.40 -0.93
N LEU A 29 15.24 2.54 -1.93
CA LEU A 29 15.47 3.46 -3.04
C LEU A 29 15.44 4.92 -2.55
N TYR A 30 14.46 5.27 -1.70
CA TYR A 30 14.28 6.62 -1.18
C TYR A 30 15.38 7.05 -0.20
N THR A 31 15.92 6.13 0.57
CA THR A 31 17.02 6.38 1.53
C THR A 31 18.40 6.09 0.93
N GLY A 32 18.47 5.73 -0.34
CA GLY A 32 19.71 5.41 -1.05
C GLY A 32 20.58 6.64 -1.33
N LYS A 33 21.79 6.40 -1.87
CA LYS A 33 22.77 7.46 -2.17
C LYS A 33 22.45 8.25 -3.46
N ASN A 34 21.57 7.73 -4.35
CA ASN A 34 21.24 8.35 -5.62
C ASN A 34 20.13 9.42 -5.48
N ARG A 35 20.52 10.68 -5.57
CA ARG A 35 19.59 11.82 -5.42
C ARG A 35 18.44 11.85 -6.44
N VAL A 36 18.66 11.35 -7.67
CA VAL A 36 17.62 11.32 -8.71
C VAL A 36 16.55 10.30 -8.34
N ILE A 37 16.96 9.09 -7.97
CA ILE A 37 16.04 8.04 -7.53
C ILE A 37 15.26 8.49 -6.30
N ASN A 38 15.92 9.12 -5.33
CA ASN A 38 15.28 9.64 -4.12
C ASN A 38 14.18 10.65 -4.46
N LYS A 39 14.43 11.58 -5.41
CA LYS A 39 13.42 12.55 -5.84
C LYS A 39 12.23 11.89 -6.54
N ILE A 40 12.49 10.92 -7.42
CA ILE A 40 11.42 10.21 -8.15
C ILE A 40 10.54 9.43 -7.18
N VAL A 41 11.14 8.62 -6.30
CA VAL A 41 10.40 7.82 -5.31
C VAL A 41 9.71 8.73 -4.29
N GLY A 42 10.36 9.81 -3.84
CA GLY A 42 9.75 10.79 -2.96
C GLY A 42 8.54 11.47 -3.58
N PHE A 43 8.59 11.81 -4.88
CA PHE A 43 7.46 12.35 -5.61
C PHE A 43 6.32 11.34 -5.73
N TYR A 44 6.63 10.08 -6.04
CA TYR A 44 5.62 9.00 -6.05
C TYR A 44 4.93 8.87 -4.68
N ILE A 45 5.69 8.79 -3.59
CA ILE A 45 5.14 8.68 -2.23
C ILE A 45 4.26 9.90 -1.91
N LEU A 46 4.70 11.10 -2.29
CA LEU A 46 3.94 12.34 -2.09
C LEU A 46 2.60 12.29 -2.82
N VAL A 47 2.59 11.90 -4.09
CA VAL A 47 1.37 11.81 -4.91
C VAL A 47 0.42 10.76 -4.37
N MET A 48 0.91 9.54 -4.10
CA MET A 48 0.07 8.43 -3.64
C MET A 48 -0.56 8.67 -2.28
N ARG A 49 0.16 9.33 -1.36
CA ARG A 49 -0.37 9.67 -0.02
C ARG A 49 -1.12 11.00 0.01
N GLY A 50 -0.88 11.87 -0.96
CA GLY A 50 -1.52 13.17 -1.07
C GLY A 50 -2.82 13.18 -1.87
N THR A 51 -3.19 12.08 -2.52
CA THR A 51 -4.40 11.95 -3.31
C THR A 51 -5.32 10.85 -2.74
N PRO A 52 -6.66 11.03 -2.81
CA PRO A 52 -7.60 10.02 -2.33
C PRO A 52 -7.48 8.69 -3.08
N LEU A 53 -7.43 7.57 -2.35
CA LEU A 53 -7.38 6.22 -2.93
C LEU A 53 -8.54 5.98 -3.92
N LEU A 54 -9.73 6.50 -3.62
CA LEU A 54 -10.90 6.41 -4.50
C LEU A 54 -10.61 6.96 -5.91
N LEU A 55 -9.96 8.12 -5.99
CA LEU A 55 -9.59 8.73 -7.28
C LEU A 55 -8.53 7.91 -8.00
N GLN A 56 -7.61 7.29 -7.27
CA GLN A 56 -6.60 6.41 -7.85
C GLN A 56 -7.24 5.14 -8.44
N ILE A 57 -8.23 4.55 -7.76
CA ILE A 57 -9.01 3.42 -8.29
C ILE A 57 -9.70 3.82 -9.60
N PHE A 58 -10.37 4.97 -9.64
CA PHE A 58 -10.99 5.47 -10.86
C PHE A 58 -9.99 5.75 -11.96
N PHE A 59 -8.85 6.33 -11.63
CA PHE A 59 -7.80 6.59 -12.61
C PHE A 59 -7.25 5.30 -13.21
N VAL A 60 -6.96 4.29 -12.38
CA VAL A 60 -6.44 3.01 -12.87
C VAL A 60 -7.47 2.28 -13.74
N TYR A 61 -8.75 2.28 -13.36
CA TYR A 61 -9.76 1.54 -14.09
C TYR A 61 -10.28 2.29 -15.33
N PHE A 62 -10.60 3.58 -15.18
CA PHE A 62 -11.19 4.38 -16.26
C PHE A 62 -10.19 5.30 -16.94
N GLY A 63 -9.20 5.84 -16.23
CA GLY A 63 -8.31 6.89 -16.70
C GLY A 63 -7.15 6.38 -17.56
N LEU A 64 -6.56 5.24 -17.21
CA LEU A 64 -5.39 4.72 -17.96
C LEU A 64 -5.63 4.55 -19.46
N PRO A 65 -6.80 4.06 -19.92
CA PRO A 65 -7.07 3.92 -21.36
C PRO A 65 -7.03 5.23 -22.15
N PHE A 66 -7.27 6.38 -21.49
CA PHE A 66 -7.28 7.70 -22.15
C PHE A 66 -5.90 8.35 -22.25
N ILE A 67 -4.85 7.74 -21.70
CA ILE A 67 -3.49 8.30 -21.82
C ILE A 67 -3.05 8.20 -23.29
N PRO A 68 -2.69 9.34 -23.95
CA PRO A 68 -2.25 9.33 -25.33
C PRO A 68 -1.07 8.38 -25.53
N VAL A 69 -1.05 7.66 -26.67
CA VAL A 69 0.00 6.72 -27.11
C VAL A 69 0.05 5.42 -26.31
N VAL A 70 -0.03 5.45 -24.99
CA VAL A 70 0.22 4.28 -24.11
C VAL A 70 -1.09 3.65 -23.63
N GLY A 71 -2.17 4.43 -23.54
CA GLY A 71 -3.44 4.02 -22.92
C GLY A 71 -4.05 2.76 -23.53
N LYS A 72 -3.98 2.61 -24.85
CA LYS A 72 -4.48 1.40 -25.54
C LYS A 72 -3.81 0.09 -25.08
N TYR A 73 -2.59 0.16 -24.54
CA TYR A 73 -1.86 -1.00 -24.00
C TYR A 73 -2.09 -1.19 -22.51
N LEU A 74 -2.66 -0.18 -21.83
CA LEU A 74 -2.89 -0.18 -20.37
C LEU A 74 -4.35 -0.43 -20.01
N VAL A 75 -5.15 -0.96 -20.94
CA VAL A 75 -6.55 -1.30 -20.68
C VAL A 75 -6.61 -2.50 -19.74
N ILE A 76 -7.11 -2.26 -18.52
CA ILE A 76 -7.34 -3.32 -17.52
C ILE A 76 -8.85 -3.57 -17.49
N THR A 77 -9.29 -4.65 -18.15
CA THR A 77 -10.71 -5.01 -18.26
C THR A 77 -11.25 -5.65 -16.99
N ASP A 78 -10.40 -6.35 -16.25
CA ASP A 78 -10.78 -6.96 -14.99
C ASP A 78 -10.77 -5.94 -13.84
N ARG A 79 -11.95 -5.75 -13.24
CA ARG A 79 -12.17 -4.78 -12.15
C ARG A 79 -11.36 -5.10 -10.90
N PHE A 80 -11.25 -6.39 -10.56
CA PHE A 80 -10.48 -6.81 -9.39
C PHE A 80 -9.00 -6.47 -9.57
N THR A 81 -8.43 -6.78 -10.72
CA THR A 81 -7.03 -6.48 -11.05
C THR A 81 -6.77 -4.98 -11.03
N ALA A 82 -7.66 -4.16 -11.61
CA ALA A 82 -7.50 -2.70 -11.59
C ALA A 82 -7.53 -2.15 -10.16
N GLY A 83 -8.48 -2.61 -9.34
CA GLY A 83 -8.55 -2.26 -7.93
C GLY A 83 -7.30 -2.71 -7.17
N ALA A 84 -6.89 -3.97 -7.32
CA ALA A 84 -5.70 -4.50 -6.66
C ALA A 84 -4.43 -3.71 -7.00
N ILE A 85 -4.23 -3.32 -8.26
CA ILE A 85 -3.10 -2.47 -8.66
C ILE A 85 -3.16 -1.11 -7.94
N ALA A 86 -4.31 -0.43 -7.93
CA ALA A 86 -4.46 0.85 -7.25
C ALA A 86 -4.16 0.73 -5.74
N PHE A 87 -4.72 -0.30 -5.09
CA PHE A 87 -4.47 -0.58 -3.68
C PHE A 87 -3.01 -0.89 -3.40
N VAL A 88 -2.39 -1.79 -4.15
CA VAL A 88 -0.98 -2.17 -3.96
C VAL A 88 -0.05 -0.97 -4.11
N LEU A 89 -0.24 -0.16 -5.14
CA LEU A 89 0.57 1.04 -5.34
C LEU A 89 0.35 2.08 -4.24
N ASN A 90 -0.89 2.32 -3.84
CA ASN A 90 -1.18 3.26 -2.76
C ASN A 90 -0.55 2.80 -1.43
N TYR A 91 -0.83 1.57 -1.01
CA TYR A 91 -0.34 1.03 0.27
C TYR A 91 1.18 0.80 0.28
N ALA A 92 1.80 0.53 -0.87
CA ALA A 92 3.26 0.51 -0.97
C ALA A 92 3.90 1.86 -0.61
N ALA A 93 3.25 2.98 -0.96
CA ALA A 93 3.71 4.31 -0.56
C ALA A 93 3.55 4.56 0.94
N TYR A 94 2.45 4.10 1.55
CA TYR A 94 2.26 4.18 3.01
C TYR A 94 3.27 3.33 3.76
N PHE A 95 3.47 2.07 3.38
CA PHE A 95 4.48 1.21 4.00
C PHE A 95 5.91 1.73 3.79
N ALA A 96 6.21 2.30 2.63
CA ALA A 96 7.51 2.93 2.40
C ALA A 96 7.81 4.03 3.41
N GLU A 97 6.83 4.89 3.71
CA GLU A 97 6.99 5.96 4.68
C GLU A 97 7.05 5.45 6.12
N ILE A 98 6.26 4.43 6.47
CA ILE A 98 6.31 3.75 7.77
C ILE A 98 7.70 3.18 8.02
N PHE A 99 8.26 2.43 7.05
CA PHE A 99 9.59 1.85 7.18
C PHE A 99 10.69 2.91 7.18
N ARG A 100 10.56 3.96 6.38
CA ARG A 100 11.47 5.11 6.42
C ARG A 100 11.47 5.76 7.80
N GLY A 101 10.30 6.01 8.37
CA GLY A 101 10.16 6.51 9.74
C GLY A 101 10.83 5.59 10.76
N GLY A 102 10.64 4.27 10.62
CA GLY A 102 11.30 3.26 11.45
C GLY A 102 12.83 3.32 11.36
N ILE A 103 13.39 3.48 10.15
CA ILE A 103 14.86 3.65 9.98
C ILE A 103 15.36 4.90 10.69
N LEU A 104 14.64 6.02 10.54
CA LEU A 104 15.02 7.29 11.16
C LEU A 104 14.91 7.29 12.68
N SER A 105 14.09 6.40 13.24
CA SER A 105 13.90 6.24 14.68
C SER A 105 14.96 5.33 15.33
N VAL A 106 15.80 4.65 14.55
CA VAL A 106 16.94 3.90 15.10
C VAL A 106 17.99 4.87 15.63
N ASP A 107 18.44 4.63 16.85
CA ASP A 107 19.43 5.48 17.52
C ASP A 107 20.72 5.61 16.71
N LYS A 108 21.23 6.84 16.57
CA LYS A 108 22.46 7.13 15.83
C LYS A 108 23.68 6.45 16.42
N GLY A 109 23.70 6.21 17.73
CA GLY A 109 24.74 5.48 18.42
C GLY A 109 24.93 4.06 17.89
N GLN A 110 23.86 3.43 17.31
CA GLN A 110 23.99 2.12 16.67
C GLN A 110 24.88 2.17 15.42
N TYR A 111 24.80 3.24 14.65
CA TYR A 111 25.66 3.46 13.48
C TYR A 111 27.09 3.78 13.88
N GLU A 112 27.26 4.60 14.92
CA GLU A 112 28.57 4.98 15.45
C GLU A 112 29.30 3.77 16.05
N ALA A 113 28.62 2.98 16.87
CA ALA A 113 29.17 1.75 17.46
C ALA A 113 29.56 0.74 16.38
N ALA A 114 28.71 0.55 15.36
CA ALA A 114 29.02 -0.34 14.24
C ALA A 114 30.29 0.11 13.50
N LYS A 115 30.44 1.43 13.29
CA LYS A 115 31.62 2.00 12.64
C LYS A 115 32.91 1.78 13.46
N VAL A 116 32.87 1.99 14.78
CA VAL A 116 33.99 1.75 15.68
C VAL A 116 34.42 0.27 15.68
N LEU A 117 33.45 -0.64 15.58
CA LEU A 117 33.67 -2.09 15.48
C LEU A 117 34.13 -2.56 14.09
N GLY A 118 34.31 -1.65 13.13
CA GLY A 118 34.69 -1.99 11.76
C GLY A 118 33.64 -2.74 10.95
N ILE A 119 32.38 -2.69 11.38
CA ILE A 119 31.24 -3.31 10.66
C ILE A 119 30.93 -2.50 9.40
N SER A 120 30.84 -3.18 8.25
CA SER A 120 30.55 -2.49 6.99
C SER A 120 29.15 -1.84 6.97
N GLU A 121 28.96 -0.77 6.16
CA GLU A 121 27.66 -0.09 6.03
C GLU A 121 26.53 -1.07 5.69
N MET A 122 26.78 -2.05 4.82
CA MET A 122 25.81 -3.06 4.42
C MET A 122 25.43 -3.97 5.59
N GLN A 123 26.43 -4.45 6.33
CA GLN A 123 26.18 -5.28 7.51
C GLN A 123 25.44 -4.50 8.60
N THR A 124 25.82 -3.24 8.83
CA THR A 124 25.12 -2.35 9.76
C THR A 124 23.65 -2.22 9.36
N LYS A 125 23.39 -1.94 8.07
CA LYS A 125 22.02 -1.79 7.55
C LYS A 125 21.19 -3.05 7.76
N PHE A 126 21.69 -4.21 7.33
CA PHE A 126 20.90 -5.45 7.33
C PHE A 126 20.89 -6.18 8.67
N LYS A 127 21.98 -6.17 9.44
CA LYS A 127 22.09 -6.94 10.69
C LYS A 127 21.73 -6.14 11.95
N ILE A 128 21.82 -4.80 11.90
CA ILE A 128 21.60 -3.96 13.07
C ILE A 128 20.35 -3.09 12.90
N VAL A 129 20.29 -2.31 11.81
CA VAL A 129 19.22 -1.31 11.60
C VAL A 129 17.90 -1.95 11.20
N MET A 130 17.90 -2.85 10.22
CA MET A 130 16.64 -3.46 9.73
C MET A 130 15.86 -4.21 10.81
N PRO A 131 16.44 -5.07 11.65
CA PRO A 131 15.69 -5.74 12.72
C PRO A 131 15.07 -4.77 13.71
N GLN A 132 15.78 -3.68 14.04
CA GLN A 132 15.26 -2.63 14.91
C GLN A 132 14.14 -1.84 14.22
N MET A 133 14.33 -1.44 12.97
CA MET A 133 13.34 -0.76 12.15
C MET A 133 12.03 -1.55 12.09
N PHE A 134 12.07 -2.87 11.83
CA PHE A 134 10.86 -3.69 11.80
C PHE A 134 10.11 -3.66 13.14
N ARG A 135 10.81 -3.78 14.26
CA ARG A 135 10.18 -3.71 15.58
C ARG A 135 9.54 -2.35 15.85
N ILE A 136 10.22 -1.26 15.49
CA ILE A 136 9.72 0.11 15.64
C ILE A 136 8.51 0.36 14.74
N SER A 137 8.52 -0.16 13.51
CA SER A 137 7.46 0.02 12.53
C SER A 137 6.22 -0.83 12.78
N LEU A 138 6.34 -1.93 13.55
CA LEU A 138 5.27 -2.92 13.71
C LEU A 138 3.93 -2.32 14.17
N PRO A 139 3.85 -1.41 15.16
CA PRO A 139 2.59 -0.80 15.57
C PRO A 139 1.93 0.00 14.42
N SER A 140 2.74 0.75 13.65
CA SER A 140 2.23 1.52 12.50
C SER A 140 1.76 0.61 11.36
N VAL A 141 2.49 -0.48 11.09
CA VAL A 141 2.08 -1.50 10.10
C VAL A 141 0.76 -2.14 10.52
N ALA A 142 0.59 -2.49 11.80
CA ALA A 142 -0.66 -3.06 12.30
C ALA A 142 -1.83 -2.08 12.16
N ASN A 143 -1.64 -0.81 12.50
CA ASN A 143 -2.65 0.22 12.33
C ASN A 143 -3.05 0.40 10.86
N GLU A 144 -2.07 0.49 9.96
CA GLU A 144 -2.29 0.63 8.52
C GLU A 144 -3.02 -0.58 7.93
N THR A 145 -2.74 -1.78 8.44
CA THR A 145 -3.43 -3.03 8.06
C THR A 145 -4.93 -2.98 8.40
N VAL A 146 -5.28 -2.41 9.56
CA VAL A 146 -6.69 -2.22 9.96
C VAL A 146 -7.39 -1.18 9.07
N ILE A 147 -6.69 -0.10 8.69
CA ILE A 147 -7.20 0.90 7.76
C ILE A 147 -7.44 0.26 6.39
N LEU A 148 -6.49 -0.51 5.87
CA LEU A 148 -6.62 -1.23 4.62
C LEU A 148 -7.88 -2.11 4.57
N LEU A 149 -8.18 -2.83 5.66
CA LEU A 149 -9.38 -3.67 5.72
C LEU A 149 -10.66 -2.85 5.54
N LYS A 150 -10.71 -1.63 6.11
CA LYS A 150 -11.86 -0.71 5.92
C LYS A 150 -11.91 -0.16 4.51
N ASP A 151 -10.75 0.18 3.95
CA ASP A 151 -10.64 0.76 2.61
C ASP A 151 -11.03 -0.22 1.49
N THR A 152 -11.00 -1.54 1.73
CA THR A 152 -11.48 -2.52 0.73
C THR A 152 -12.91 -2.25 0.27
N ALA A 153 -13.74 -1.59 1.08
CA ALA A 153 -15.08 -1.18 0.71
C ALA A 153 -15.12 -0.22 -0.50
N LEU A 154 -14.04 0.55 -0.73
CA LEU A 154 -13.95 1.48 -1.86
C LEU A 154 -14.00 0.78 -3.23
N ILE A 155 -13.69 -0.52 -3.30
CA ILE A 155 -13.74 -1.28 -4.56
C ILE A 155 -15.16 -1.40 -5.14
N THR A 156 -16.18 -1.18 -4.30
CA THR A 156 -17.58 -1.17 -4.74
C THR A 156 -17.89 -0.07 -5.75
N THR A 157 -17.08 1.00 -5.76
CA THR A 157 -17.24 2.15 -6.66
C THR A 157 -17.00 1.81 -8.12
N ILE A 158 -16.20 0.78 -8.40
CA ILE A 158 -15.99 0.25 -9.76
C ILE A 158 -16.88 -0.97 -10.06
N GLY A 159 -17.91 -1.19 -9.25
CA GLY A 159 -18.97 -2.17 -9.49
C GLY A 159 -18.70 -3.58 -8.97
N LEU A 160 -17.69 -3.75 -8.10
CA LEU A 160 -17.50 -4.99 -7.35
C LEU A 160 -18.33 -4.96 -6.04
N SER A 161 -18.85 -6.10 -5.64
CA SER A 161 -19.66 -6.21 -4.41
C SER A 161 -18.83 -6.78 -3.29
N ASP A 162 -18.39 -5.93 -2.38
CA ASP A 162 -17.71 -6.33 -1.15
C ASP A 162 -18.70 -6.78 -0.05
N LEU A 163 -18.20 -7.13 1.11
CA LEU A 163 -18.97 -7.57 2.26
C LEU A 163 -19.98 -6.51 2.72
N LEU A 164 -19.60 -5.23 2.76
CA LEU A 164 -20.48 -4.14 3.22
C LEU A 164 -21.66 -3.95 2.27
N LYS A 165 -21.44 -3.94 0.96
CA LYS A 165 -22.49 -3.80 -0.05
C LYS A 165 -23.47 -4.97 -0.01
N VAL A 166 -22.96 -6.20 0.13
CA VAL A 166 -23.80 -7.40 0.28
C VAL A 166 -24.65 -7.30 1.54
N THR A 167 -24.08 -6.90 2.66
CA THR A 167 -24.82 -6.72 3.93
C THR A 167 -25.88 -5.63 3.81
N THR A 168 -25.57 -4.47 3.25
CA THR A 168 -26.51 -3.39 3.04
C THR A 168 -27.68 -3.82 2.14
N ASN A 169 -27.41 -4.56 1.07
CA ASN A 169 -28.45 -5.10 0.19
C ASN A 169 -29.38 -6.08 0.92
N ILE A 170 -28.85 -6.91 1.82
CA ILE A 170 -29.66 -7.84 2.65
C ILE A 170 -30.55 -7.03 3.59
N VAL A 171 -29.99 -6.06 4.32
CA VAL A 171 -30.74 -5.19 5.24
C VAL A 171 -31.87 -4.48 4.51
N ASN A 172 -31.60 -3.85 3.36
CA ASN A 172 -32.57 -3.13 2.57
C ASN A 172 -33.73 -4.03 2.05
N ARG A 173 -33.40 -5.28 1.68
CA ARG A 173 -34.44 -6.26 1.30
C ARG A 173 -35.30 -6.68 2.48
N THR A 174 -34.69 -6.86 3.66
CA THR A 174 -35.41 -7.28 4.86
C THR A 174 -36.29 -6.17 5.40
N THR A 175 -35.89 -4.91 5.34
CA THR A 175 -36.67 -3.76 5.78
C THR A 175 -37.81 -3.41 4.81
N ASN A 176 -37.64 -3.63 3.50
CA ASN A 176 -38.72 -3.41 2.51
C ASN A 176 -39.77 -4.50 2.47
N VAL A 177 -39.57 -5.64 3.10
CA VAL A 177 -40.55 -6.73 3.21
C VAL A 177 -41.52 -6.51 4.41
N SER A 178 -41.14 -5.60 5.32
CA SER A 178 -41.94 -5.26 6.52
C SER A 178 -42.75 -3.95 6.36
N ALA A 179 -42.82 -3.38 5.16
CA ALA A 179 -43.70 -2.25 4.78
C ALA A 179 -44.74 -2.69 3.79
#